data_40fda18b4da8a245cba65be169445928
#
_entry.id   40fda18b4da8a245cba65be169445928
#
_cell.length_a   1.000
_cell.length_b   1.000
_cell.length_c   1.000
_cell.angle_alpha   90.00
_cell.angle_beta   90.00
_cell.angle_gamma   90.00
#
_symmetry.space_group_name_H-M   'P 1'
#
loop_
_entity.id
_entity.type
_entity.pdbx_description
1 polymer ?
#
loop_
_entity_poly.entity_id
_entity_poly.type
_entity_poly.pdbx_seq_one_letter_code
_entity_poly.pdbx_strand_id
1 'polypeptide(L)'
;INISDLLNGAKAMDTVTRIKETRKNPAALLALSWYHATEGKGSKDMVILPYKDRLVLFSKYLQQLIMESLGKETDLDGKVVNQGIAVYGNKGSTDQHAYVQQLREGVHNFFVTFIEVLTDRKGDSISVDEAGNSTGDYLHGFYLGTREALDEKDRETLTVTINEVNAHSIGQLIALFERAVGLYAHLININA
;
A
#
# COMPACT_ATOMS: atom_id res chain seq x y z
N ILE A 1 13.72 15.89 9.19
CA ILE A 1 12.82 15.84 8.00
C ILE A 1 12.70 17.26 7.46
N ASN A 2 12.88 17.42 6.14
CA ASN A 2 12.61 18.67 5.48
C ASN A 2 11.10 18.80 5.24
N ILE A 3 10.44 19.69 6.01
CA ILE A 3 8.99 19.87 5.96
C ILE A 3 8.55 20.44 4.60
N SER A 4 9.32 21.36 4.02
CA SER A 4 9.01 21.93 2.71
C SER A 4 9.00 20.85 1.61
N ASP A 5 9.95 19.93 1.63
CA ASP A 5 9.98 18.82 0.67
C ASP A 5 8.81 17.86 0.87
N LEU A 6 8.42 17.59 2.12
CA LEU A 6 7.24 16.77 2.43
C LEU A 6 5.97 17.39 1.82
N LEU A 7 5.76 18.68 2.08
CA LEU A 7 4.59 19.40 1.56
C LEU A 7 4.61 19.53 0.03
N ASN A 8 5.79 19.70 -0.56
CA ASN A 8 5.93 19.73 -2.03
C ASN A 8 5.60 18.36 -2.65
N GLY A 9 5.98 17.26 -1.99
CA GLY A 9 5.60 15.91 -2.40
C GLY A 9 4.08 15.71 -2.36
N ALA A 10 3.45 16.09 -1.25
CA ALA A 10 2.00 16.03 -1.11
C ALA A 10 1.28 16.87 -2.17
N LYS A 11 1.74 18.10 -2.42
CA LYS A 11 1.20 18.99 -3.46
C LYS A 11 1.36 18.40 -4.87
N ALA A 12 2.49 17.79 -5.17
CA ALA A 12 2.71 17.13 -6.47
C ALA A 12 1.70 15.98 -6.67
N MET A 13 1.48 15.16 -5.65
CA MET A 13 0.51 14.07 -5.71
C MET A 13 -0.93 14.59 -5.77
N ASP A 14 -1.28 15.63 -5.01
CA ASP A 14 -2.60 16.27 -5.10
C ASP A 14 -2.91 16.74 -6.53
N THR A 15 -1.92 17.30 -7.23
CA THR A 15 -2.09 17.73 -8.64
C THR A 15 -2.42 16.54 -9.55
N VAL A 16 -1.73 15.43 -9.42
CA VAL A 16 -1.93 14.23 -10.25
C VAL A 16 -3.27 13.55 -9.92
N THR A 17 -3.64 13.51 -8.65
CA THR A 17 -4.87 12.86 -8.19
C THR A 17 -6.15 13.70 -8.44
N ARG A 18 -6.03 14.91 -9.00
CA ARG A 18 -7.16 15.72 -9.53
C ARG A 18 -7.50 15.43 -10.98
N ILE A 19 -6.69 14.62 -11.67
CA ILE A 19 -6.94 14.23 -13.06
C ILE A 19 -8.23 13.40 -13.11
N LYS A 20 -9.18 13.82 -13.96
CA LYS A 20 -10.49 13.16 -14.08
C LYS A 20 -10.41 11.81 -14.83
N GLU A 21 -9.41 11.64 -15.68
CA GLU A 21 -9.19 10.38 -16.39
C GLU A 21 -8.67 9.32 -15.43
N THR A 22 -9.50 8.34 -15.11
CA THR A 22 -9.22 7.30 -14.11
C THR A 22 -7.87 6.61 -14.32
N ARG A 23 -7.54 6.25 -15.57
CA ARG A 23 -6.28 5.54 -15.88
C ARG A 23 -5.02 6.37 -15.62
N LYS A 24 -5.14 7.69 -15.49
CA LYS A 24 -4.04 8.61 -15.17
C LYS A 24 -4.07 9.11 -13.72
N ASN A 25 -5.04 8.66 -12.95
CA ASN A 25 -5.21 9.05 -11.55
C ASN A 25 -4.85 7.88 -10.63
N PRO A 26 -3.67 7.90 -10.00
CA PRO A 26 -3.22 6.77 -9.17
C PRO A 26 -4.11 6.54 -7.95
N ALA A 27 -4.71 7.56 -7.37
CA ALA A 27 -5.62 7.41 -6.24
C ALA A 27 -6.94 6.76 -6.67
N ALA A 28 -7.44 7.09 -7.86
CA ALA A 28 -8.63 6.45 -8.41
C ALA A 28 -8.38 4.98 -8.74
N LEU A 29 -7.22 4.67 -9.33
CA LEU A 29 -6.82 3.28 -9.59
C LEU A 29 -6.71 2.49 -8.28
N LEU A 30 -6.10 3.06 -7.24
CA LEU A 30 -5.96 2.43 -5.94
C LEU A 30 -7.32 2.18 -5.29
N ALA A 31 -8.21 3.18 -5.26
CA ALA A 31 -9.57 3.05 -4.72
C ALA A 31 -10.40 2.00 -5.47
N LEU A 32 -10.30 1.94 -6.79
CA LEU A 32 -10.99 0.94 -7.61
C LEU A 32 -10.43 -0.47 -7.40
N SER A 33 -9.12 -0.61 -7.21
CA SER A 33 -8.51 -1.89 -6.86
C SER A 33 -9.02 -2.40 -5.52
N TRP A 34 -9.12 -1.52 -4.51
CA TRP A 34 -9.72 -1.88 -3.22
C TRP A 34 -11.18 -2.26 -3.36
N TYR A 35 -11.96 -1.48 -4.14
CA TYR A 35 -13.37 -1.78 -4.39
C TYR A 35 -13.54 -3.15 -5.04
N HIS A 36 -12.72 -3.46 -6.05
CA HIS A 36 -12.72 -4.76 -6.71
C HIS A 36 -12.37 -5.90 -5.74
N ALA A 37 -11.26 -5.77 -5.01
CA ALA A 37 -10.79 -6.79 -4.08
C ALA A 37 -11.76 -7.06 -2.92
N THR A 38 -12.43 -6.02 -2.40
CA THR A 38 -13.37 -6.12 -1.27
C THR A 38 -14.82 -6.24 -1.70
N GLU A 39 -15.11 -6.30 -3.00
CA GLU A 39 -16.48 -6.27 -3.56
C GLU A 39 -17.31 -5.06 -3.11
N GLY A 40 -16.62 -3.97 -2.71
CA GLY A 40 -17.26 -2.79 -2.11
C GLY A 40 -17.95 -3.04 -0.77
N LYS A 41 -17.65 -4.16 -0.10
CA LYS A 41 -18.28 -4.60 1.16
C LYS A 41 -17.29 -4.82 2.30
N GLY A 42 -16.02 -4.50 2.10
CA GLY A 42 -14.98 -4.81 3.10
C GLY A 42 -14.78 -6.32 3.33
N SER A 43 -15.06 -7.16 2.33
CA SER A 43 -15.01 -8.62 2.45
C SER A 43 -13.61 -9.20 2.61
N LYS A 44 -12.57 -8.40 2.34
CA LYS A 44 -11.16 -8.79 2.47
C LYS A 44 -10.36 -7.75 3.24
N ASP A 45 -9.39 -8.24 3.99
CA ASP A 45 -8.40 -7.42 4.70
C ASP A 45 -7.30 -6.93 3.75
N MET A 46 -6.70 -5.79 4.05
CA MET A 46 -5.54 -5.26 3.34
C MET A 46 -4.25 -5.62 4.07
N VAL A 47 -3.34 -6.28 3.39
CA VAL A 47 -1.99 -6.54 3.88
C VAL A 47 -1.02 -5.53 3.26
N ILE A 48 -0.33 -4.75 4.08
CA ILE A 48 0.66 -3.76 3.62
C ILE A 48 2.06 -4.32 3.81
N LEU A 49 2.79 -4.45 2.70
CA LEU A 49 4.16 -4.99 2.69
C LEU A 49 5.13 -4.03 1.99
N PRO A 50 5.64 -3.00 2.69
CA PRO A 50 6.74 -2.19 2.18
C PRO A 50 8.06 -2.96 2.24
N TYR A 51 8.78 -3.01 1.13
CA TYR A 51 10.11 -3.62 1.06
C TYR A 51 11.20 -2.57 1.31
N LYS A 52 11.11 -1.95 2.49
CA LYS A 52 12.10 -0.99 3.01
C LYS A 52 11.91 -0.76 4.50
N ASP A 53 12.96 -0.94 5.30
CA ASP A 53 12.92 -0.77 6.76
C ASP A 53 12.41 0.62 7.18
N ARG A 54 12.79 1.65 6.43
CA ARG A 54 12.38 3.04 6.70
C ARG A 54 10.88 3.28 6.52
N LEU A 55 10.14 2.34 5.95
CA LEU A 55 8.69 2.41 5.75
C LEU A 55 7.89 1.56 6.74
N VAL A 56 8.51 0.91 7.71
CA VAL A 56 7.80 0.06 8.68
C VAL A 56 6.69 0.81 9.43
N LEU A 57 6.93 2.06 9.82
CA LEU A 57 5.93 2.89 10.48
C LEU A 57 4.84 3.39 9.51
N PHE A 58 5.09 3.37 8.22
CA PHE A 58 4.09 3.72 7.22
C PHE A 58 2.94 2.71 7.19
N SER A 59 3.24 1.43 7.41
CA SER A 59 2.20 0.39 7.58
C SER A 59 1.27 0.71 8.76
N LYS A 60 1.82 1.21 9.87
CA LYS A 60 1.03 1.62 11.05
C LYS A 60 0.20 2.88 10.80
N TYR A 61 0.76 3.83 10.05
CA TYR A 61 0.01 5.00 9.61
C TYR A 61 -1.19 4.60 8.73
N LEU A 62 -0.99 3.71 7.75
CA LEU A 62 -2.06 3.23 6.89
C LEU A 62 -3.12 2.41 7.66
N GLN A 63 -2.71 1.65 8.66
CA GLN A 63 -3.64 0.96 9.55
C GLN A 63 -4.61 1.96 10.19
N GLN A 64 -4.10 3.05 10.77
CA GLN A 64 -4.93 4.10 11.36
C GLN A 64 -5.76 4.81 10.29
N LEU A 65 -5.14 5.33 9.23
CA LEU A 65 -5.81 6.09 8.19
C LEU A 65 -7.02 5.34 7.60
N ILE A 66 -6.82 4.09 7.22
CA ILE A 66 -7.83 3.31 6.50
C ILE A 66 -8.91 2.81 7.46
N MET A 67 -8.54 2.21 8.59
CA MET A 67 -9.51 1.60 9.52
C MET A 67 -10.37 2.66 10.20
N GLU A 68 -9.78 3.77 10.63
CA GLU A 68 -10.51 4.86 11.30
C GLU A 68 -11.42 5.62 10.33
N SER A 69 -10.94 5.87 9.10
CA SER A 69 -11.71 6.60 8.09
C SER A 69 -12.85 5.77 7.51
N LEU A 70 -12.63 4.49 7.23
CA LEU A 70 -13.59 3.63 6.51
C LEU A 70 -14.46 2.76 7.43
N GLY A 71 -14.10 2.63 8.71
CA GLY A 71 -14.90 1.89 9.70
C GLY A 71 -16.20 2.64 10.03
N LYS A 72 -17.29 2.34 9.34
CA LYS A 72 -18.59 3.04 9.49
C LYS A 72 -19.73 2.04 9.63
N GLU A 73 -20.59 2.25 10.63
CA GLU A 73 -21.80 1.48 10.83
C GLU A 73 -22.85 1.77 9.75
N THR A 74 -23.01 3.06 9.40
CA THR A 74 -24.05 3.50 8.46
C THR A 74 -23.44 4.19 7.23
N ASP A 75 -24.15 4.11 6.12
CA ASP A 75 -23.87 4.91 4.92
C ASP A 75 -24.48 6.33 5.04
N LEU A 76 -24.30 7.16 4.01
CA LEU A 76 -24.82 8.53 3.95
C LEU A 76 -26.36 8.60 3.91
N ASP A 77 -27.03 7.51 3.56
CA ASP A 77 -28.48 7.41 3.54
C ASP A 77 -29.04 6.88 4.88
N GLY A 78 -28.17 6.61 5.87
CA GLY A 78 -28.54 6.09 7.19
C GLY A 78 -28.80 4.58 7.24
N LYS A 79 -28.48 3.85 6.17
CA LYS A 79 -28.60 2.39 6.13
C LYS A 79 -27.42 1.75 6.87
N VAL A 80 -27.67 0.74 7.69
CA VAL A 80 -26.63 -0.05 8.34
C VAL A 80 -25.89 -0.88 7.29
N VAL A 81 -24.58 -0.63 7.15
CA VAL A 81 -23.69 -1.26 6.16
C VAL A 81 -22.47 -1.95 6.79
N ASN A 82 -22.05 -1.52 8.00
CA ASN A 82 -20.87 -2.04 8.71
C ASN A 82 -19.63 -2.12 7.80
N GLN A 83 -19.29 -1.01 7.15
CA GLN A 83 -18.17 -0.89 6.25
C GLN A 83 -16.83 -0.81 6.98
N GLY A 84 -15.76 -1.18 6.30
CA GLY A 84 -14.38 -1.07 6.75
C GLY A 84 -13.48 -2.02 5.99
N ILE A 85 -12.18 -1.78 6.07
CA ILE A 85 -11.14 -2.68 5.59
C ILE A 85 -10.16 -2.83 6.75
N ALA A 86 -10.01 -4.04 7.30
CA ALA A 86 -8.95 -4.28 8.28
C ALA A 86 -7.59 -4.22 7.59
N VAL A 87 -6.61 -3.62 8.26
CA VAL A 87 -5.27 -3.39 7.72
C VAL A 87 -4.22 -3.96 8.67
N TYR A 88 -3.34 -4.80 8.16
CA TYR A 88 -2.20 -5.31 8.90
C TYR A 88 -0.96 -5.43 8.01
N GLY A 89 0.16 -5.79 8.61
CA GLY A 89 1.45 -5.86 7.95
C GLY A 89 2.46 -4.93 8.59
N ASN A 90 3.73 -5.19 8.40
CA ASN A 90 4.82 -4.37 8.90
C ASN A 90 5.80 -4.02 7.79
N LYS A 91 6.56 -5.00 7.30
CA LYS A 91 7.50 -4.84 6.19
C LYS A 91 7.84 -6.17 5.54
N GLY A 92 8.21 -6.11 4.27
CA GLY A 92 8.75 -7.25 3.55
C GLY A 92 10.04 -7.79 4.16
N SER A 93 10.42 -9.00 3.79
CA SER A 93 11.37 -9.95 4.35
C SER A 93 11.01 -10.46 5.76
N THR A 94 10.83 -9.61 6.75
CA THR A 94 10.46 -10.03 8.12
C THR A 94 9.11 -10.75 8.15
N ASP A 95 8.10 -10.17 7.51
CA ASP A 95 6.73 -10.71 7.50
C ASP A 95 6.60 -11.99 6.67
N GLN A 96 7.56 -12.29 5.80
CA GLN A 96 7.62 -13.57 5.09
C GLN A 96 7.69 -14.78 6.05
N HIS A 97 8.35 -14.62 7.18
CA HIS A 97 8.46 -15.62 8.22
C HIS A 97 7.34 -15.56 9.28
N ALA A 98 6.42 -14.62 9.14
CA ALA A 98 5.28 -14.46 10.05
C ALA A 98 4.00 -15.06 9.48
N TYR A 99 3.60 -14.71 8.25
CA TYR A 99 2.28 -15.03 7.72
C TYR A 99 2.19 -15.24 6.20
N VAL A 100 3.28 -15.15 5.43
CA VAL A 100 3.19 -15.30 3.96
C VAL A 100 2.72 -16.71 3.58
N GLN A 101 3.04 -17.75 4.35
CA GLN A 101 2.48 -19.08 4.12
C GLN A 101 0.94 -19.07 4.24
N GLN A 102 0.40 -18.40 5.26
CA GLN A 102 -1.07 -18.23 5.41
C GLN A 102 -1.66 -17.47 4.22
N LEU A 103 -1.01 -16.41 3.74
CA LEU A 103 -1.47 -15.66 2.58
C LEU A 103 -1.49 -16.54 1.32
N ARG A 104 -0.46 -17.37 1.12
CA ARG A 104 -0.37 -18.22 -0.07
C ARG A 104 -1.35 -19.40 -0.02
N GLU A 105 -1.47 -20.08 1.11
CA GLU A 105 -2.13 -21.40 1.21
C GLU A 105 -3.38 -21.42 2.09
N GLY A 106 -3.58 -20.37 2.89
CA GLY A 106 -4.72 -20.26 3.80
C GLY A 106 -5.98 -19.67 3.17
N VAL A 107 -6.88 -19.22 4.04
CA VAL A 107 -8.14 -18.59 3.63
C VAL A 107 -7.88 -17.33 2.81
N HIS A 108 -8.54 -17.21 1.67
CA HIS A 108 -8.41 -16.06 0.77
C HIS A 108 -9.35 -14.91 1.20
N ASN A 109 -9.08 -14.33 2.35
CA ASN A 109 -9.83 -13.20 2.91
C ASN A 109 -9.01 -11.90 2.96
N PHE A 110 -8.07 -11.73 2.04
CA PHE A 110 -7.16 -10.58 1.99
C PHE A 110 -6.81 -10.21 0.55
N PHE A 111 -6.23 -9.04 0.38
CA PHE A 111 -5.43 -8.63 -0.78
C PHE A 111 -4.15 -7.93 -0.31
N VAL A 112 -3.10 -7.94 -1.12
CA VAL A 112 -1.80 -7.41 -0.71
C VAL A 112 -1.47 -6.12 -1.45
N THR A 113 -1.05 -5.10 -0.70
CA THR A 113 -0.47 -3.87 -1.23
C THR A 113 1.03 -3.86 -0.93
N PHE A 114 1.83 -4.08 -1.95
CA PHE A 114 3.27 -3.92 -1.89
C PHE A 114 3.68 -2.45 -2.02
N ILE A 115 4.72 -2.04 -1.30
CA ILE A 115 5.42 -0.78 -1.59
C ILE A 115 6.86 -1.13 -1.96
N GLU A 116 7.16 -0.96 -3.24
CA GLU A 116 8.47 -1.18 -3.83
C GLU A 116 9.28 0.11 -3.81
N VAL A 117 10.57 0.02 -3.48
CA VAL A 117 11.51 1.14 -3.48
C VAL A 117 12.67 0.81 -4.39
N LEU A 118 12.86 1.59 -5.47
CA LEU A 118 13.85 1.30 -6.51
C LEU A 118 15.27 1.62 -6.07
N THR A 119 15.48 2.64 -5.24
CA THR A 119 16.81 3.02 -4.74
C THR A 119 17.05 2.38 -3.38
N ASP A 120 18.01 1.46 -3.30
CA ASP A 120 18.33 0.78 -2.05
C ASP A 120 18.82 1.77 -0.99
N ARG A 121 19.84 2.57 -1.29
CA ARG A 121 20.46 3.48 -0.32
C ARG A 121 21.17 4.65 -1.01
N LYS A 122 21.46 5.69 -0.22
CA LYS A 122 22.40 6.74 -0.65
C LYS A 122 23.84 6.25 -0.48
N GLY A 123 24.65 6.47 -1.50
CA GLY A 123 26.05 6.02 -1.54
C GLY A 123 26.19 4.59 -2.04
N ASP A 124 27.35 3.99 -1.79
CA ASP A 124 27.72 2.69 -2.35
C ASP A 124 26.84 1.56 -1.77
N SER A 125 26.42 0.64 -2.62
CA SER A 125 25.69 -0.56 -2.21
C SER A 125 26.62 -1.50 -1.41
N ILE A 126 26.06 -2.21 -0.45
CA ILE A 126 26.77 -3.22 0.33
C ILE A 126 26.64 -4.55 -0.42
N SER A 127 27.76 -5.03 -1.00
CA SER A 127 27.83 -6.37 -1.57
C SER A 127 27.78 -7.41 -0.46
N VAL A 128 27.03 -8.50 -0.66
CA VAL A 128 26.83 -9.56 0.33
C VAL A 128 27.27 -10.93 -0.15
N ASP A 129 27.62 -11.07 -1.42
CA ASP A 129 28.12 -12.31 -1.99
C ASP A 129 29.25 -12.08 -3.01
N GLU A 130 29.89 -13.19 -3.42
CA GLU A 130 31.01 -13.18 -4.40
C GLU A 130 30.57 -12.78 -5.81
N ALA A 131 29.28 -12.87 -6.13
CA ALA A 131 28.73 -12.43 -7.41
C ALA A 131 28.50 -10.91 -7.46
N GLY A 132 28.69 -10.22 -6.34
CA GLY A 132 28.55 -8.76 -6.22
C GLY A 132 27.10 -8.30 -5.98
N ASN A 133 26.17 -9.22 -5.67
CA ASN A 133 24.81 -8.83 -5.32
C ASN A 133 24.79 -8.02 -4.02
N SER A 134 23.98 -6.98 -4.01
CA SER A 134 23.84 -6.08 -2.88
C SER A 134 22.72 -6.52 -1.92
N THR A 135 22.69 -5.92 -0.72
CA THR A 135 21.56 -6.06 0.21
C THR A 135 20.24 -5.62 -0.44
N GLY A 136 20.28 -4.63 -1.34
CA GLY A 136 19.13 -4.16 -2.10
C GLY A 136 18.63 -5.20 -3.09
N ASP A 137 19.53 -5.88 -3.80
CA ASP A 137 19.16 -6.95 -4.75
C ASP A 137 18.48 -8.11 -4.02
N TYR A 138 18.98 -8.52 -2.88
CA TYR A 138 18.34 -9.55 -2.06
C TYR A 138 16.94 -9.12 -1.57
N LEU A 139 16.80 -7.89 -1.08
CA LEU A 139 15.50 -7.38 -0.64
C LEU A 139 14.50 -7.30 -1.80
N HIS A 140 14.97 -6.88 -2.98
CA HIS A 140 14.15 -6.87 -4.19
C HIS A 140 13.77 -8.29 -4.64
N GLY A 141 14.70 -9.24 -4.56
CA GLY A 141 14.43 -10.67 -4.80
C GLY A 141 13.35 -11.24 -3.87
N PHE A 142 13.39 -10.89 -2.58
CA PHE A 142 12.32 -11.26 -1.65
C PHE A 142 10.96 -10.68 -2.03
N TYR A 143 10.92 -9.43 -2.50
CA TYR A 143 9.69 -8.82 -3.00
C TYR A 143 9.16 -9.58 -4.23
N LEU A 144 10.00 -9.80 -5.23
CA LEU A 144 9.60 -10.48 -6.46
C LEU A 144 9.10 -11.90 -6.18
N GLY A 145 9.84 -12.68 -5.37
CA GLY A 145 9.47 -14.05 -5.03
C GLY A 145 8.17 -14.11 -4.21
N THR A 146 7.93 -13.17 -3.29
CA THR A 146 6.67 -13.12 -2.55
C THR A 146 5.49 -12.79 -3.47
N ARG A 147 5.65 -11.82 -4.37
CA ARG A 147 4.62 -11.46 -5.32
C ARG A 147 4.29 -12.63 -6.26
N GLU A 148 5.30 -13.28 -6.84
CA GLU A 148 5.15 -14.44 -7.70
C GLU A 148 4.44 -15.60 -6.97
N ALA A 149 4.86 -15.91 -5.74
CA ALA A 149 4.25 -16.96 -4.92
C ALA A 149 2.77 -16.71 -4.60
N LEU A 150 2.34 -15.46 -4.50
CA LEU A 150 0.93 -15.09 -4.33
C LEU A 150 0.17 -15.14 -5.65
N ASP A 151 0.78 -14.67 -6.74
CA ASP A 151 0.21 -14.67 -8.09
C ASP A 151 -0.07 -16.10 -8.59
N GLU A 152 0.84 -17.06 -8.33
CA GLU A 152 0.64 -18.50 -8.59
C GLU A 152 -0.62 -19.11 -7.95
N LYS A 153 -1.17 -18.43 -6.95
CA LYS A 153 -2.36 -18.86 -6.19
C LYS A 153 -3.55 -17.92 -6.41
N ASP A 154 -3.53 -17.11 -7.45
CA ASP A 154 -4.58 -16.14 -7.77
C ASP A 154 -4.92 -15.23 -6.58
N ARG A 155 -3.89 -14.84 -5.78
CA ARG A 155 -4.05 -13.90 -4.67
C ARG A 155 -3.90 -12.48 -5.21
N GLU A 156 -4.88 -11.62 -4.99
CA GLU A 156 -4.86 -10.26 -5.52
C GLU A 156 -3.72 -9.46 -4.90
N THR A 157 -2.88 -8.91 -5.74
CA THR A 157 -1.78 -8.03 -5.33
C THR A 157 -1.80 -6.74 -6.13
N LEU A 158 -1.32 -5.67 -5.53
CA LEU A 158 -1.02 -4.42 -6.20
C LEU A 158 0.32 -3.87 -5.68
N THR A 159 1.01 -3.10 -6.50
CA THR A 159 2.29 -2.52 -6.15
C THR A 159 2.26 -1.00 -6.33
N VAL A 160 2.66 -0.29 -5.29
CA VAL A 160 3.00 1.13 -5.35
C VAL A 160 4.51 1.25 -5.39
N THR A 161 5.05 1.74 -6.52
CA THR A 161 6.49 1.89 -6.72
C THR A 161 6.91 3.34 -6.48
N ILE A 162 7.94 3.54 -5.66
CA ILE A 162 8.60 4.84 -5.45
C ILE A 162 10.09 4.73 -5.76
N ASN A 163 10.69 5.84 -6.21
CA ASN A 163 12.12 5.84 -6.54
C ASN A 163 13.00 5.67 -5.31
N GLU A 164 12.76 6.44 -4.27
CA GLU A 164 13.53 6.41 -3.03
C GLU A 164 12.68 6.84 -1.82
N VAL A 165 13.13 6.54 -0.61
CA VAL A 165 12.50 7.02 0.63
C VAL A 165 13.13 8.34 1.06
N ASN A 166 12.42 9.44 0.81
CA ASN A 166 12.79 10.79 1.25
C ASN A 166 11.52 11.57 1.67
N ALA A 167 11.68 12.81 2.13
CA ALA A 167 10.56 13.63 2.58
C ALA A 167 9.52 13.83 1.46
N HIS A 168 9.97 14.07 0.22
CA HIS A 168 9.11 14.27 -0.94
C HIS A 168 8.26 13.03 -1.24
N SER A 169 8.88 11.85 -1.35
CA SER A 169 8.15 10.61 -1.64
C SER A 169 7.19 10.20 -0.52
N ILE A 170 7.54 10.47 0.75
CA ILE A 170 6.62 10.26 1.87
C ILE A 170 5.41 11.20 1.77
N GLY A 171 5.62 12.47 1.43
CA GLY A 171 4.53 13.41 1.17
C GLY A 171 3.61 12.94 0.04
N GLN A 172 4.20 12.41 -1.04
CA GLN A 172 3.43 11.81 -2.14
C GLN A 172 2.60 10.61 -1.69
N LEU A 173 3.19 9.69 -0.92
CA LEU A 173 2.48 8.51 -0.41
C LEU A 173 1.32 8.89 0.51
N ILE A 174 1.53 9.81 1.45
CA ILE A 174 0.49 10.29 2.35
C ILE A 174 -0.70 10.83 1.54
N ALA A 175 -0.46 11.78 0.64
CA ALA A 175 -1.52 12.39 -0.18
C ALA A 175 -2.20 11.39 -1.12
N LEU A 176 -1.47 10.39 -1.63
CA LEU A 176 -2.02 9.32 -2.45
C LEU A 176 -3.05 8.50 -1.68
N PHE A 177 -2.67 8.01 -0.50
CA PHE A 177 -3.55 7.14 0.30
C PHE A 177 -4.72 7.91 0.91
N GLU A 178 -4.52 9.14 1.38
CA GLU A 178 -5.62 10.00 1.85
C GLU A 178 -6.65 10.24 0.73
N ARG A 179 -6.20 10.55 -0.48
CA ARG A 179 -7.09 10.71 -1.62
C ARG A 179 -7.79 9.41 -2.01
N ALA A 180 -7.09 8.27 -1.97
CA ALA A 180 -7.67 6.97 -2.27
C ALA A 180 -8.75 6.60 -1.25
N VAL A 181 -8.54 6.85 0.04
CA VAL A 181 -9.53 6.67 1.10
C VAL A 181 -10.80 7.48 0.82
N GLY A 182 -10.66 8.77 0.52
CA GLY A 182 -11.81 9.62 0.20
C GLY A 182 -12.57 9.16 -1.05
N LEU A 183 -11.85 8.72 -2.10
CA LEU A 183 -12.48 8.18 -3.31
C LEU A 183 -13.16 6.84 -3.06
N TYR A 184 -12.55 5.95 -2.28
CA TYR A 184 -13.16 4.67 -1.91
C TYR A 184 -14.42 4.88 -1.08
N ALA A 185 -14.37 5.77 -0.07
CA ALA A 185 -15.55 6.11 0.73
C ALA A 185 -16.72 6.64 -0.13
N HIS A 186 -16.39 7.48 -1.12
CA HIS A 186 -17.40 7.95 -2.08
C HIS A 186 -18.01 6.82 -2.90
N LEU A 187 -17.20 5.85 -3.35
CA LEU A 187 -17.67 4.69 -4.11
C LEU A 187 -18.65 3.81 -3.32
N ILE A 188 -18.46 3.69 -2.00
CA ILE A 188 -19.28 2.86 -1.11
C ILE A 188 -20.32 3.67 -0.30
N ASN A 189 -20.49 4.95 -0.64
CA ASN A 189 -21.49 5.86 -0.07
C ASN A 189 -21.34 6.07 1.46
N ILE A 190 -20.11 6.20 1.97
CA ILE A 190 -19.85 6.50 3.39
C ILE A 190 -19.12 7.85 3.57
N ASN A 191 -19.19 8.39 4.77
CA ASN A 191 -18.44 9.58 5.17
C ASN A 191 -17.08 9.16 5.77
N ALA A 192 -15.97 9.45 5.06
CA ALA A 192 -14.60 9.15 5.52
C ALA A 192 -13.97 10.34 6.26
#